data_8d3208ea71ff234cd7a917baf55a9185
#
_entry.id   8d3208ea71ff234cd7a917baf55a9185
#
_cell.length_a   1.000
_cell.length_b   1.000
_cell.length_c   1.000
_cell.angle_alpha   90.00
_cell.angle_beta   90.00
_cell.angle_gamma   90.00
#
_symmetry.space_group_name_H-M   'P 1'
#
loop_
_entity.id
_entity.type
_entity.pdbx_description
1 polymer ?
#
loop_
_entity_poly.entity_id
_entity_poly.type
_entity_poly.pdbx_seq_one_letter_code
_entity_poly.pdbx_strand_id
1 'polypeptide(L)'
;FDEKISFQFEPELKNVSNAGKKILPKSTHQIVGRVMGKIKNNIGKTKANYSNKELTPYQRRSRDPYFTLSLHDELLHIPFFIKGKKLPSKNISNQVSNLDIFPTIFEVLDIPYKNSKFGKSLCPLIYNQKLTDNDIFLHTIPYEKESKLDAIGIRTDKYKYFRNSKELKKNVHLYDLDNDPYENNNISKDNPDI
;
A
#
# COMPACT_ATOMS: atom_id res chain seq x y z
N PHE A 1 6.61 -15.64 0.25
CA PHE A 1 8.07 -15.49 0.11
C PHE A 1 8.50 -15.87 -1.30
N ASP A 2 8.30 -14.97 -2.26
CA ASP A 2 8.91 -15.09 -3.59
C ASP A 2 9.20 -13.70 -4.15
N GLU A 3 10.21 -13.07 -3.57
CA GLU A 3 10.55 -11.66 -3.78
C GLU A 3 11.57 -11.41 -4.91
N LYS A 4 11.91 -12.36 -5.75
CA LYS A 4 13.11 -12.19 -6.60
C LYS A 4 12.98 -12.40 -8.11
N ILE A 5 11.78 -12.46 -8.70
CA ILE A 5 11.72 -12.80 -10.14
C ILE A 5 11.52 -11.60 -11.08
N SER A 6 11.12 -10.42 -10.64
CA SER A 6 10.69 -9.37 -11.56
C SER A 6 11.74 -8.35 -12.02
N PHE A 7 12.88 -8.24 -11.36
CA PHE A 7 13.86 -7.16 -11.65
C PHE A 7 15.19 -7.58 -12.29
N GLN A 8 15.47 -8.85 -12.50
CA GLN A 8 16.78 -9.28 -12.98
C GLN A 8 17.02 -9.17 -14.49
N PHE A 9 15.97 -9.06 -15.32
CA PHE A 9 16.13 -9.03 -16.80
C PHE A 9 16.36 -7.65 -17.43
N GLU A 10 16.04 -6.55 -16.76
CA GLU A 10 16.27 -5.21 -17.34
C GLU A 10 17.74 -4.84 -17.49
N PRO A 11 18.64 -5.15 -16.54
CA PRO A 11 20.07 -4.91 -16.69
C PRO A 11 20.69 -5.73 -17.83
N GLU A 12 20.28 -6.99 -18.00
CA GLU A 12 20.81 -7.88 -19.02
C GLU A 12 20.41 -7.43 -20.43
N LEU A 13 19.15 -7.04 -20.65
CA LEU A 13 18.70 -6.49 -21.93
C LEU A 13 19.39 -5.16 -22.27
N LYS A 14 19.67 -4.32 -21.29
CA LYS A 14 20.48 -3.10 -21.49
C LYS A 14 21.92 -3.45 -21.88
N ASN A 15 22.51 -4.45 -21.24
CA ASN A 15 23.87 -4.90 -21.53
C ASN A 15 23.98 -5.50 -22.95
N VAL A 16 23.02 -6.34 -23.36
CA VAL A 16 22.95 -6.89 -24.74
C VAL A 16 22.75 -5.77 -25.76
N SER A 17 21.87 -4.80 -25.49
CA SER A 17 21.68 -3.64 -26.38
C SER A 17 22.93 -2.79 -26.49
N ASN A 18 23.66 -2.56 -25.40
CA ASN A 18 24.88 -1.78 -25.37
C ASN A 18 26.06 -2.52 -26.05
N ALA A 19 26.16 -3.82 -25.86
CA ALA A 19 27.14 -4.66 -26.55
C ALA A 19 26.89 -4.68 -28.08
N GLY A 20 25.64 -4.83 -28.50
CA GLY A 20 25.24 -4.78 -29.89
C GLY A 20 25.57 -3.44 -30.55
N LYS A 21 25.39 -2.32 -29.86
CA LYS A 21 25.77 -0.98 -30.38
C LYS A 21 27.28 -0.79 -30.53
N LYS A 22 28.12 -1.50 -29.81
CA LYS A 22 29.57 -1.45 -29.90
C LYS A 22 30.12 -2.27 -31.08
N ILE A 23 29.42 -3.32 -31.48
CA ILE A 23 29.89 -4.30 -32.49
C ILE A 23 29.30 -4.01 -33.87
N LEU A 24 28.12 -3.40 -33.96
CA LEU A 24 27.40 -3.20 -35.22
C LEU A 24 27.60 -1.80 -35.81
N PRO A 25 27.60 -1.65 -37.16
CA PRO A 25 27.65 -0.34 -37.81
C PRO A 25 26.53 0.60 -37.35
N LYS A 26 26.82 1.90 -37.29
CA LYS A 26 25.85 2.92 -36.84
C LYS A 26 24.52 2.90 -37.61
N SER A 27 24.54 2.53 -38.88
CA SER A 27 23.37 2.40 -39.76
C SER A 27 22.35 1.33 -39.27
N THR A 28 22.81 0.32 -38.53
CA THR A 28 21.95 -0.77 -38.01
C THR A 28 21.39 -0.51 -36.61
N HIS A 29 21.86 0.53 -35.92
CA HIS A 29 21.45 0.82 -34.53
C HIS A 29 19.94 1.09 -34.39
N GLN A 30 19.32 1.74 -35.41
CA GLN A 30 17.88 1.97 -35.42
C GLN A 30 17.07 0.68 -35.52
N ILE A 31 17.56 -0.26 -36.37
CA ILE A 31 16.90 -1.55 -36.57
C ILE A 31 17.00 -2.38 -35.30
N VAL A 32 18.17 -2.45 -34.67
CA VAL A 32 18.39 -3.16 -33.40
C VAL A 32 17.52 -2.56 -32.29
N GLY A 33 17.44 -1.23 -32.21
CA GLY A 33 16.59 -0.55 -31.25
C GLY A 33 15.09 -0.89 -31.39
N ARG A 34 14.59 -0.93 -32.63
CA ARG A 34 13.19 -1.31 -32.94
C ARG A 34 12.92 -2.78 -32.62
N VAL A 35 13.83 -3.68 -32.96
CA VAL A 35 13.69 -5.12 -32.67
C VAL A 35 13.71 -5.36 -31.16
N MET A 36 14.65 -4.77 -30.43
CA MET A 36 14.74 -4.88 -28.99
C MET A 36 13.53 -4.27 -28.27
N GLY A 37 13.02 -3.14 -28.78
CA GLY A 37 11.79 -2.53 -28.28
C GLY A 37 10.56 -3.43 -28.45
N LYS A 38 10.43 -4.09 -29.62
CA LYS A 38 9.36 -5.08 -29.85
C LYS A 38 9.49 -6.31 -28.96
N ILE A 39 10.71 -6.82 -28.77
CA ILE A 39 10.98 -7.95 -27.89
C ILE A 39 10.64 -7.58 -26.44
N LYS A 40 11.09 -6.43 -25.95
CA LYS A 40 10.77 -5.94 -24.60
C LYS A 40 9.26 -5.80 -24.40
N ASN A 41 8.54 -5.19 -25.35
CA ASN A 41 7.08 -5.03 -25.28
C ASN A 41 6.34 -6.38 -25.33
N ASN A 42 6.81 -7.33 -26.13
CA ASN A 42 6.18 -8.65 -26.21
C ASN A 42 6.44 -9.47 -24.94
N ILE A 43 7.67 -9.46 -24.42
CA ILE A 43 7.98 -10.12 -23.14
C ILE A 43 7.17 -9.50 -22.00
N GLY A 44 7.05 -8.17 -21.97
CA GLY A 44 6.24 -7.48 -20.98
C GLY A 44 4.76 -7.85 -21.05
N LYS A 45 4.18 -7.88 -22.27
CA LYS A 45 2.79 -8.28 -22.50
C LYS A 45 2.55 -9.76 -22.17
N THR A 46 3.46 -10.64 -22.55
CA THR A 46 3.33 -12.08 -22.26
C THR A 46 3.44 -12.35 -20.76
N LYS A 47 4.38 -11.72 -20.05
CA LYS A 47 4.49 -11.81 -18.59
C LYS A 47 3.25 -11.25 -17.90
N ALA A 48 2.73 -10.09 -18.33
CA ALA A 48 1.51 -9.51 -17.77
C ALA A 48 0.30 -10.43 -17.98
N ASN A 49 0.17 -11.06 -19.14
CA ASN A 49 -0.94 -11.95 -19.44
C ASN A 49 -0.87 -13.29 -18.67
N TYR A 50 0.31 -13.86 -18.50
CA TYR A 50 0.48 -15.11 -17.72
C TYR A 50 0.35 -14.88 -16.22
N SER A 51 0.83 -13.76 -15.70
CA SER A 51 0.80 -13.50 -14.26
C SER A 51 -0.58 -13.04 -13.75
N ASN A 52 -1.42 -12.44 -14.60
CA ASN A 52 -2.69 -11.84 -14.15
C ASN A 52 -3.87 -12.82 -14.09
N LYS A 53 -3.76 -14.01 -14.69
CA LYS A 53 -4.90 -14.93 -14.78
C LYS A 53 -5.17 -15.68 -13.46
N GLU A 54 -4.17 -15.79 -12.58
CA GLU A 54 -4.24 -16.54 -11.32
C GLU A 54 -4.06 -15.69 -10.07
N LEU A 55 -3.81 -14.38 -10.21
CA LEU A 55 -3.57 -13.50 -9.07
C LEU A 55 -4.88 -13.07 -8.39
N THR A 56 -4.87 -13.09 -7.06
CA THR A 56 -5.94 -12.45 -6.28
C THR A 56 -5.95 -10.92 -6.49
N PRO A 57 -7.06 -10.22 -6.20
CA PRO A 57 -7.11 -8.76 -6.25
C PRO A 57 -5.99 -8.11 -5.44
N TYR A 58 -5.71 -8.58 -4.23
CA TYR A 58 -4.58 -8.14 -3.41
C TYR A 58 -3.24 -8.25 -4.14
N GLN A 59 -2.95 -9.42 -4.72
CA GLN A 59 -1.68 -9.65 -5.43
C GLN A 59 -1.52 -8.76 -6.67
N ARG A 60 -2.63 -8.43 -7.35
CA ARG A 60 -2.61 -7.48 -8.49
C ARG A 60 -2.28 -6.08 -8.00
N ARG A 61 -2.95 -5.61 -6.95
CA ARG A 61 -2.72 -4.29 -6.36
C ARG A 61 -1.29 -4.12 -5.86
N SER A 62 -0.77 -5.11 -5.14
CA SER A 62 0.61 -5.10 -4.60
C SER A 62 1.70 -5.07 -5.68
N ARG A 63 1.38 -5.45 -6.92
CA ARG A 63 2.31 -5.47 -8.06
C ARG A 63 2.16 -4.29 -9.01
N ASP A 64 1.14 -3.47 -8.83
CA ASP A 64 0.89 -2.31 -9.68
C ASP A 64 1.69 -1.10 -9.18
N PRO A 65 2.74 -0.65 -9.90
CA PRO A 65 3.54 0.51 -9.48
C PRO A 65 2.78 1.83 -9.57
N TYR A 66 1.63 1.85 -10.22
CA TYR A 66 0.77 3.03 -10.37
C TYR A 66 -0.41 3.05 -9.40
N PHE A 67 -0.52 2.04 -8.53
CA PHE A 67 -1.57 1.92 -7.53
C PHE A 67 -1.29 2.82 -6.32
N THR A 68 -1.25 4.14 -6.56
CA THR A 68 -0.75 5.11 -5.58
C THR A 68 -1.83 5.87 -4.83
N LEU A 69 -3.08 5.84 -5.30
CA LEU A 69 -4.19 6.59 -4.68
C LEU A 69 -5.32 5.64 -4.27
N SER A 70 -5.05 4.85 -3.27
CA SER A 70 -6.01 3.89 -2.74
C SER A 70 -5.91 3.82 -1.22
N LEU A 71 -6.99 3.38 -0.58
CA LEU A 71 -7.05 3.17 0.86
C LEU A 71 -6.99 1.68 1.24
N HIS A 72 -6.41 0.83 0.39
CA HIS A 72 -6.17 -0.57 0.72
C HIS A 72 -4.97 -0.73 1.67
N ASP A 73 -4.98 -1.80 2.47
CA ASP A 73 -3.99 -2.01 3.53
C ASP A 73 -2.56 -2.14 3.02
N GLU A 74 -2.33 -2.60 1.79
CA GLU A 74 -0.98 -2.64 1.21
C GLU A 74 -0.31 -1.26 1.08
N LEU A 75 -1.09 -0.17 1.11
CA LEU A 75 -0.58 1.21 1.09
C LEU A 75 -0.63 1.88 2.47
N LEU A 76 -1.45 1.39 3.38
CA LEU A 76 -1.70 2.00 4.68
C LEU A 76 -0.95 1.31 5.81
N HIS A 77 -0.68 0.01 5.67
CA HIS A 77 -0.05 -0.78 6.72
C HIS A 77 1.46 -0.52 6.75
N ILE A 78 1.88 0.35 7.66
CA ILE A 78 3.27 0.75 7.83
C ILE A 78 3.86 0.03 9.04
N PRO A 79 5.01 -0.65 8.93
CA PRO A 79 5.72 -1.21 10.08
C PRO A 79 6.10 -0.10 11.07
N PHE A 80 5.77 -0.29 12.35
CA PHE A 80 6.13 0.63 13.41
C PHE A 80 6.94 -0.08 14.50
N PHE A 81 8.10 0.47 14.83
CA PHE A 81 8.98 -0.05 15.87
C PHE A 81 9.35 1.08 16.83
N ILE A 82 9.24 0.81 18.11
CA ILE A 82 9.71 1.71 19.16
C ILE A 82 10.70 0.97 20.06
N LYS A 83 11.85 1.58 20.36
CA LYS A 83 12.85 1.02 21.25
C LYS A 83 13.26 2.04 22.30
N GLY A 84 13.27 1.63 23.55
CA GLY A 84 13.69 2.46 24.67
C GLY A 84 14.12 1.62 25.87
N LYS A 85 14.93 2.20 26.76
CA LYS A 85 15.51 1.49 27.91
C LYS A 85 14.45 0.92 28.88
N LYS A 86 13.30 1.57 28.97
CA LYS A 86 12.20 1.19 29.87
C LYS A 86 11.03 0.49 29.16
N LEU A 87 11.14 0.24 27.85
CA LEU A 87 10.07 -0.37 27.07
C LEU A 87 10.22 -1.89 27.07
N PRO A 88 9.13 -2.64 27.29
CA PRO A 88 9.14 -4.10 27.20
C PRO A 88 9.31 -4.55 25.76
N SER A 89 9.94 -5.71 25.56
CA SER A 89 10.02 -6.34 24.24
C SER A 89 8.75 -7.14 23.99
N LYS A 90 7.90 -6.67 23.08
CA LYS A 90 6.66 -7.36 22.71
C LYS A 90 6.14 -6.95 21.33
N ASN A 91 5.32 -7.78 20.73
CA ASN A 91 4.54 -7.45 19.56
C ASN A 91 3.13 -7.01 19.98
N ILE A 92 2.62 -5.96 19.35
CA ILE A 92 1.28 -5.42 19.55
C ILE A 92 0.55 -5.57 18.20
N SER A 93 -0.54 -6.32 18.19
CA SER A 93 -1.35 -6.59 17.00
C SER A 93 -2.56 -5.65 16.86
N ASN A 94 -2.80 -4.81 17.86
CA ASN A 94 -3.89 -3.85 17.83
C ASN A 94 -3.72 -2.87 16.67
N GLN A 95 -4.84 -2.49 16.07
CA GLN A 95 -4.90 -1.40 15.10
C GLN A 95 -4.49 -0.08 15.77
N VAL A 96 -3.54 0.63 15.14
CA VAL A 96 -3.04 1.93 15.62
C VAL A 96 -2.87 2.89 14.46
N SER A 97 -2.89 4.17 14.75
CA SER A 97 -2.72 5.24 13.76
C SER A 97 -1.32 5.87 13.85
N ASN A 98 -0.82 6.40 12.74
CA ASN A 98 0.39 7.25 12.76
C ASN A 98 0.21 8.50 13.61
N LEU A 99 -1.04 8.96 13.84
CA LEU A 99 -1.35 10.07 14.75
C LEU A 99 -1.05 9.72 16.21
N ASP A 100 -1.02 8.44 16.57
CA ASP A 100 -0.76 7.94 17.92
C ASP A 100 0.73 7.96 18.28
N ILE A 101 1.60 8.08 17.29
CA ILE A 101 3.06 8.07 17.49
C ILE A 101 3.49 9.24 18.37
N PHE A 102 3.02 10.43 18.06
CA PHE A 102 3.43 11.64 18.73
C PHE A 102 3.06 11.65 20.23
N PRO A 103 1.79 11.45 20.64
CA PRO A 103 1.42 11.36 22.05
C PRO A 103 2.12 10.22 22.76
N THR A 104 2.39 9.10 22.09
CA THR A 104 3.15 7.98 22.69
C THR A 104 4.59 8.37 23.04
N ILE A 105 5.28 9.05 22.12
CA ILE A 105 6.66 9.51 22.38
C ILE A 105 6.72 10.47 23.56
N PHE A 106 5.79 11.41 23.64
CA PHE A 106 5.74 12.37 24.72
C PHE A 106 5.51 11.69 26.08
N GLU A 107 4.61 10.73 26.15
CA GLU A 107 4.34 9.97 27.37
C GLU A 107 5.52 9.09 27.77
N VAL A 108 6.14 8.39 26.82
CA VAL A 108 7.33 7.56 27.07
C VAL A 108 8.52 8.38 27.61
N LEU A 109 8.65 9.63 27.18
CA LEU A 109 9.71 10.54 27.58
C LEU A 109 9.35 11.38 28.82
N ASP A 110 8.15 11.19 29.39
CA ASP A 110 7.63 11.98 30.51
C ASP A 110 7.64 13.50 30.22
N ILE A 111 7.34 13.85 28.97
CA ILE A 111 7.25 15.24 28.51
C ILE A 111 5.78 15.69 28.61
N PRO A 112 5.46 16.78 29.29
CA PRO A 112 4.11 17.30 29.35
C PRO A 112 3.56 17.57 27.95
N TYR A 113 2.43 16.93 27.62
CA TYR A 113 1.77 17.05 26.32
C TYR A 113 0.30 17.40 26.52
N LYS A 114 -0.13 18.48 25.89
CA LYS A 114 -1.54 18.83 25.88
C LYS A 114 -2.25 17.90 24.88
N ASN A 115 -3.17 17.06 25.37
CA ASN A 115 -3.91 16.10 24.57
C ASN A 115 -4.38 16.73 23.27
N SER A 116 -3.97 16.15 22.15
CA SER A 116 -4.52 16.51 20.84
C SER A 116 -5.90 15.85 20.68
N LYS A 117 -6.76 16.46 19.90
CA LYS A 117 -8.02 15.84 19.48
C LYS A 117 -7.81 14.63 18.57
N PHE A 118 -6.60 14.47 18.06
CA PHE A 118 -6.23 13.49 17.07
C PHE A 118 -5.06 12.66 17.59
N GLY A 119 -5.23 11.37 17.70
CA GLY A 119 -4.25 10.45 18.22
C GLY A 119 -4.30 10.26 19.73
N LYS A 120 -3.98 9.05 20.16
CA LYS A 120 -3.96 8.58 21.53
C LYS A 120 -2.59 7.99 21.84
N SER A 121 -2.12 8.06 23.09
CA SER A 121 -0.91 7.35 23.47
C SER A 121 -1.11 5.84 23.40
N LEU A 122 -0.13 5.13 22.89
CA LEU A 122 -0.07 3.67 22.86
C LEU A 122 0.55 3.07 24.12
N CYS A 123 0.92 3.89 25.12
CA CYS A 123 1.45 3.41 26.39
C CYS A 123 0.56 2.39 27.08
N PRO A 124 -0.80 2.51 27.09
CA PRO A 124 -1.66 1.46 27.61
C PRO A 124 -1.40 0.10 26.95
N LEU A 125 -1.28 0.03 25.62
CA LEU A 125 -0.98 -1.23 24.93
C LEU A 125 0.44 -1.74 25.22
N ILE A 126 1.41 -0.84 25.35
CA ILE A 126 2.79 -1.18 25.71
C ILE A 126 2.84 -1.87 27.07
N TYR A 127 2.05 -1.39 28.04
CA TYR A 127 2.01 -1.90 29.41
C TYR A 127 0.85 -2.88 29.69
N ASN A 128 0.33 -3.57 28.67
CA ASN A 128 -0.71 -4.60 28.77
C ASN A 128 -2.07 -4.10 29.31
N GLN A 129 -2.37 -2.84 29.11
CA GLN A 129 -3.67 -2.27 29.41
C GLN A 129 -4.55 -2.25 28.13
N LYS A 130 -5.86 -2.15 28.30
CA LYS A 130 -6.77 -1.99 27.17
C LYS A 130 -6.74 -0.54 26.68
N LEU A 131 -6.67 -0.39 25.36
CA LEU A 131 -7.00 0.86 24.70
C LEU A 131 -8.43 0.74 24.17
N THR A 132 -9.22 1.78 24.30
CA THR A 132 -10.56 1.82 23.70
C THR A 132 -10.44 1.76 22.18
N ASP A 133 -11.39 1.06 21.54
CA ASP A 133 -11.44 0.85 20.10
C ASP A 133 -11.10 2.11 19.32
N ASN A 134 -10.28 1.95 18.32
CA ASN A 134 -9.80 3.02 17.49
C ASN A 134 -10.31 2.84 16.07
N ASP A 135 -11.49 3.38 15.79
CA ASP A 135 -11.86 3.60 14.41
C ASP A 135 -10.90 4.60 13.79
N ILE A 136 -10.25 4.20 12.70
CA ILE A 136 -9.28 5.03 12.01
C ILE A 136 -9.95 5.67 10.81
N PHE A 137 -10.02 6.99 10.81
CA PHE A 137 -10.43 7.75 9.65
C PHE A 137 -9.29 7.78 8.61
N LEU A 138 -9.61 7.47 7.36
CA LEU A 138 -8.68 7.35 6.26
C LEU A 138 -8.97 8.43 5.21
N HIS A 139 -7.92 9.04 4.69
CA HIS A 139 -8.04 10.02 3.61
C HIS A 139 -6.80 9.97 2.71
N THR A 140 -6.99 9.90 1.40
CA THR A 140 -5.90 10.10 0.46
C THR A 140 -5.50 11.57 0.45
N ILE A 141 -4.21 11.86 0.37
CA ILE A 141 -3.75 13.23 0.13
C ILE A 141 -3.94 13.51 -1.36
N PRO A 142 -4.77 14.51 -1.73
CA PRO A 142 -4.96 14.83 -3.13
C PRO A 142 -3.64 15.32 -3.73
N TYR A 143 -3.23 14.67 -4.82
CA TYR A 143 -2.02 15.06 -5.56
C TYR A 143 -2.20 16.44 -6.26
N GLU A 144 -3.44 16.75 -6.61
CA GLU A 144 -3.85 18.05 -7.19
C GLU A 144 -5.10 18.54 -6.46
N LYS A 145 -5.31 19.88 -6.47
CA LYS A 145 -6.47 20.53 -5.81
C LYS A 145 -7.84 19.95 -6.19
N GLU A 146 -7.94 19.21 -7.30
CA GLU A 146 -9.17 18.63 -7.82
C GLU A 146 -8.99 17.17 -8.27
N SER A 147 -8.25 16.36 -7.54
CA SER A 147 -8.11 14.94 -7.89
C SER A 147 -9.47 14.22 -7.85
N LYS A 148 -9.89 13.68 -9.01
CA LYS A 148 -11.08 12.82 -9.12
C LYS A 148 -10.88 11.45 -8.42
N LEU A 149 -9.66 11.17 -7.97
CA LEU A 149 -9.26 9.92 -7.32
C LEU A 149 -9.24 10.03 -5.79
N ASP A 150 -9.53 11.23 -5.26
CA ASP A 150 -9.53 11.45 -3.82
C ASP A 150 -10.55 10.56 -3.12
N ALA A 151 -10.10 9.83 -2.09
CA ALA A 151 -10.90 8.86 -1.36
C ALA A 151 -10.89 9.12 0.13
N ILE A 152 -12.02 8.88 0.77
CA ILE A 152 -12.19 8.91 2.22
C ILE A 152 -12.73 7.57 2.70
N GLY A 153 -12.42 7.19 3.92
CA GLY A 153 -12.87 5.95 4.49
C GLY A 153 -12.72 5.87 6.00
N ILE A 154 -13.16 4.75 6.53
CA ILE A 154 -13.04 4.37 7.92
C ILE A 154 -12.58 2.92 8.00
N ARG A 155 -11.69 2.64 8.93
CA ARG A 155 -11.25 1.29 9.28
C ARG A 155 -11.54 1.04 10.74
N THR A 156 -12.40 0.08 11.00
CA THR A 156 -12.65 -0.50 12.31
C THR A 156 -11.82 -1.77 12.49
N ASP A 157 -11.88 -2.44 13.62
CA ASP A 157 -11.23 -3.73 13.81
C ASP A 157 -11.77 -4.79 12.83
N LYS A 158 -13.08 -4.74 12.53
CA LYS A 158 -13.77 -5.75 11.72
C LYS A 158 -14.01 -5.35 10.29
N TYR A 159 -14.35 -4.10 10.02
CA TYR A 159 -14.74 -3.63 8.70
C TYR A 159 -13.86 -2.51 8.23
N LYS A 160 -13.71 -2.42 6.91
CA LYS A 160 -13.12 -1.28 6.25
C LYS A 160 -14.02 -0.80 5.13
N TYR A 161 -14.38 0.47 5.21
CA TYR A 161 -15.19 1.14 4.20
C TYR A 161 -14.41 2.31 3.62
N PHE A 162 -14.46 2.48 2.30
CA PHE A 162 -14.00 3.71 1.67
C PHE A 162 -14.69 3.95 0.34
N ARG A 163 -14.71 5.20 -0.08
CA ARG A 163 -15.33 5.67 -1.32
C ARG A 163 -14.66 6.93 -1.84
N ASN A 164 -15.08 7.37 -3.02
CA ASN A 164 -14.68 8.70 -3.50
C ASN A 164 -15.14 9.80 -2.53
N SER A 165 -14.31 10.80 -2.29
CA SER A 165 -14.58 11.88 -1.33
C SER A 165 -15.73 12.77 -1.75
N LYS A 166 -15.88 13.04 -3.06
CA LYS A 166 -16.87 13.96 -3.63
C LYS A 166 -18.13 13.24 -4.11
N GLU A 167 -17.97 12.06 -4.74
CA GLU A 167 -19.06 11.31 -5.36
C GLU A 167 -19.42 10.10 -4.47
N LEU A 168 -20.47 10.19 -3.67
CA LEU A 168 -20.85 9.22 -2.64
C LEU A 168 -21.03 7.79 -3.15
N LYS A 169 -21.45 7.62 -4.41
CA LYS A 169 -21.74 6.31 -5.02
C LYS A 169 -20.61 5.79 -5.91
N LYS A 170 -19.47 6.47 -5.93
CA LYS A 170 -18.35 6.11 -6.80
C LYS A 170 -17.22 5.47 -5.99
N ASN A 171 -16.66 4.41 -6.57
CA ASN A 171 -15.56 3.66 -5.98
C ASN A 171 -15.85 3.25 -4.52
N VAL A 172 -17.06 2.73 -4.29
CA VAL A 172 -17.48 2.27 -2.97
C VAL A 172 -16.90 0.90 -2.71
N HIS A 173 -16.21 0.77 -1.60
CA HIS A 173 -15.57 -0.45 -1.14
C HIS A 173 -15.97 -0.73 0.30
N LEU A 174 -16.30 -1.99 0.58
CA LEU A 174 -16.55 -2.50 1.92
C LEU A 174 -15.93 -3.89 2.03
N TYR A 175 -15.13 -4.10 3.06
CA TYR A 175 -14.44 -5.36 3.32
C TYR A 175 -14.68 -5.83 4.74
N ASP A 176 -14.94 -7.12 4.92
CA ASP A 176 -14.97 -7.81 6.21
C ASP A 176 -13.56 -8.34 6.50
N LEU A 177 -12.80 -7.63 7.33
CA LEU A 177 -11.39 -7.91 7.60
C LEU A 177 -11.16 -9.18 8.42
N ASP A 178 -12.18 -9.67 9.13
CA ASP A 178 -12.11 -10.94 9.85
C ASP A 178 -12.06 -12.13 8.88
N ASN A 179 -12.84 -12.06 7.78
CA ASN A 179 -12.95 -13.13 6.80
C ASN A 179 -12.11 -12.88 5.54
N ASP A 180 -11.78 -11.62 5.26
CA ASP A 180 -11.00 -11.21 4.08
C ASP A 180 -9.94 -10.15 4.45
N PRO A 181 -8.90 -10.52 5.22
CA PRO A 181 -7.85 -9.60 5.67
C PRO A 181 -7.02 -9.01 4.53
N TYR A 182 -7.13 -9.56 3.31
CA TYR A 182 -6.44 -9.08 2.11
C TYR A 182 -7.32 -8.26 1.17
N GLU A 183 -8.55 -7.93 1.58
CA GLU A 183 -9.44 -7.06 0.80
C GLU A 183 -9.63 -7.53 -0.66
N ASN A 184 -9.84 -8.83 -0.83
CA ASN A 184 -10.04 -9.43 -2.15
C ASN A 184 -11.50 -9.38 -2.61
N ASN A 185 -12.46 -9.35 -1.67
CA ASN A 185 -13.89 -9.42 -1.94
C ASN A 185 -14.61 -8.16 -1.45
N ASN A 186 -14.95 -7.28 -2.36
CA ASN A 186 -15.74 -6.09 -2.06
C ASN A 186 -17.23 -6.44 -1.89
N ILE A 187 -17.72 -6.40 -0.65
CA ILE A 187 -19.10 -6.75 -0.28
C ILE A 187 -20.06 -5.55 -0.23
N SER A 188 -19.66 -4.38 -0.72
CA SER A 188 -20.46 -3.15 -0.62
C SER A 188 -21.80 -3.22 -1.35
N LYS A 189 -21.91 -4.03 -2.41
CA LYS A 189 -23.16 -4.18 -3.17
C LYS A 189 -24.20 -5.02 -2.45
N ASP A 190 -23.75 -5.97 -1.65
CA ASP A 190 -24.60 -6.94 -0.95
C ASP A 190 -24.97 -6.46 0.45
N ASN A 191 -24.33 -5.38 0.92
CA ASN A 191 -24.51 -4.82 2.27
C ASN A 191 -24.64 -3.30 2.23
N PRO A 192 -25.71 -2.75 1.66
CA PRO A 192 -25.90 -1.30 1.49
C PRO A 192 -26.14 -0.56 2.81
N ASP A 193 -26.48 -1.29 3.90
CA ASP A 193 -26.87 -0.74 5.20
C ASP A 193 -25.70 -0.73 6.22
N ILE A 194 -24.54 -1.27 5.86
CA ILE A 194 -23.28 -1.19 6.61
C ILE A 194 -22.47 0.00 6.09
#